data_d6566bcff1e5bc87833942ab992011fd
#
_entry.id   d6566bcff1e5bc87833942ab992011fd
#
_cell.length_a   1.000
_cell.length_b   1.000
_cell.length_c   1.000
_cell.angle_alpha   90.00
_cell.angle_beta   90.00
_cell.angle_gamma   90.00
#
_symmetry.space_group_name_H-M   'P 1'
#
loop_
_entity.id
_entity.type
_entity.pdbx_description
1 polymer ?
#
loop_
_entity_poly.entity_id
_entity_poly.type
_entity_poly.pdbx_seq_one_letter_code
_entity_poly.pdbx_strand_id
1 'polypeptide(L)'
;MMRVIAGTARGKNLAALPGEEITRPTINRVKEAMFSSVQFLIPGARVLDLFAGSGQLGIEALSRGAKRCVFLDASREAIQIVLANCKTAGVFAQSRVIPDDAFHFLAVTQEMFDLALLDPPFHHGTVAKALPQLAAHIAPGGVVLCETELDAELPEQVEGLVLAKQYKYGKILVSRYEKEEQL
;
A
#
# COMPACT_ATOMS: atom_id res chain seq x y z
N MET A 1 -9.22 -13.03 -11.36
CA MET A 1 -8.21 -13.68 -10.50
C MET A 1 -7.13 -12.65 -10.17
N MET A 2 -6.79 -12.51 -8.89
CA MET A 2 -5.75 -11.59 -8.41
C MET A 2 -4.38 -12.19 -8.68
N ARG A 3 -3.47 -11.41 -9.27
CA ARG A 3 -2.12 -11.90 -9.58
C ARG A 3 -1.05 -10.81 -9.45
N VAL A 4 0.18 -11.22 -9.27
CA VAL A 4 1.34 -10.34 -9.33
C VAL A 4 1.62 -9.95 -10.78
N ILE A 5 1.79 -8.65 -11.04
CA ILE A 5 1.90 -8.10 -12.40
C ILE A 5 3.34 -8.14 -12.91
N ALA A 6 4.30 -7.78 -12.07
CA ALA A 6 5.69 -7.67 -12.48
C ALA A 6 6.66 -8.17 -11.41
N GLY A 7 7.94 -8.27 -11.74
CA GLY A 7 9.02 -8.66 -10.84
C GLY A 7 9.20 -10.17 -10.71
N THR A 8 9.85 -10.57 -9.61
CA THR A 8 10.26 -11.97 -9.38
C THR A 8 9.11 -12.95 -9.22
N ALA A 9 7.97 -12.46 -8.71
CA ALA A 9 6.75 -13.26 -8.51
C ALA A 9 5.71 -13.06 -9.65
N ARG A 10 6.08 -12.43 -10.76
CA ARG A 10 5.17 -12.18 -11.89
C ARG A 10 4.35 -13.40 -12.27
N GLY A 11 3.05 -13.21 -12.43
CA GLY A 11 2.11 -14.25 -12.84
C GLY A 11 1.62 -15.17 -11.72
N LYS A 12 2.18 -15.07 -10.50
CA LYS A 12 1.67 -15.82 -9.35
C LYS A 12 0.26 -15.37 -9.00
N ASN A 13 -0.64 -16.35 -8.84
CA ASN A 13 -2.01 -16.10 -8.39
C ASN A 13 -2.05 -15.96 -6.88
N LEU A 14 -2.78 -14.96 -6.41
CA LEU A 14 -2.97 -14.68 -4.99
C LEU A 14 -4.42 -14.96 -4.60
N ALA A 15 -4.61 -15.45 -3.38
CA ALA A 15 -5.93 -15.60 -2.81
C ALA A 15 -6.52 -14.23 -2.47
N ALA A 16 -7.81 -14.05 -2.75
CA ALA A 16 -8.56 -12.86 -2.39
C ALA A 16 -9.32 -13.07 -1.08
N LEU A 17 -9.65 -11.98 -0.38
CA LEU A 17 -10.61 -12.02 0.70
C LEU A 17 -12.02 -12.31 0.15
N PRO A 18 -12.90 -12.97 0.93
CA PRO A 18 -14.30 -13.11 0.55
C PRO A 18 -14.93 -11.76 0.21
N GLY A 19 -15.53 -11.64 -0.97
CA GLY A 19 -16.09 -10.39 -1.49
C GLY A 19 -15.13 -9.57 -2.37
N GLU A 20 -13.84 -9.81 -2.33
CA GLU A 20 -12.83 -9.21 -3.21
C GLU A 20 -12.56 -10.05 -4.49
N GLU A 21 -13.30 -11.10 -4.70
CA GLU A 21 -13.06 -12.10 -5.75
C GLU A 21 -13.28 -11.57 -7.17
N ILE A 22 -13.90 -10.39 -7.30
CA ILE A 22 -14.17 -9.76 -8.59
C ILE A 22 -12.97 -8.91 -8.98
N THR A 23 -11.97 -9.55 -9.57
CA THR A 23 -10.90 -8.84 -10.27
C THR A 23 -11.44 -8.25 -11.57
N ARG A 24 -11.81 -6.99 -11.52
CA ARG A 24 -12.10 -6.23 -12.73
C ARG A 24 -10.77 -5.89 -13.43
N PRO A 25 -10.70 -5.87 -14.77
CA PRO A 25 -9.53 -5.37 -15.49
C PRO A 25 -9.04 -3.99 -15.01
N THR A 26 -9.95 -3.18 -14.51
CA THR A 26 -9.68 -1.87 -13.89
C THR A 26 -8.74 -1.97 -12.70
N ILE A 27 -8.89 -2.97 -11.81
CA ILE A 27 -8.03 -3.14 -10.62
C ILE A 27 -6.58 -3.39 -11.01
N ASN A 28 -6.33 -4.24 -12.01
CA ASN A 28 -4.97 -4.49 -12.49
C ASN A 28 -4.35 -3.24 -13.13
N ARG A 29 -5.14 -2.44 -13.85
CA ARG A 29 -4.68 -1.17 -14.44
C ARG A 29 -4.32 -0.14 -13.37
N VAL A 30 -5.14 -0.03 -12.32
CA VAL A 30 -4.86 0.85 -11.18
C VAL A 30 -3.55 0.46 -10.51
N LYS A 31 -3.40 -0.83 -10.18
CA LYS A 31 -2.18 -1.36 -9.57
C LYS A 31 -0.94 -1.12 -10.45
N GLU A 32 -1.03 -1.38 -11.73
CA GLU A 32 0.06 -1.14 -12.68
C GLU A 32 0.44 0.34 -12.73
N ALA A 33 -0.53 1.24 -12.79
CA ALA A 33 -0.29 2.68 -12.80
C ALA A 33 0.34 3.17 -11.50
N MET A 34 -0.16 2.71 -10.34
CA MET A 34 0.42 3.03 -9.03
C MET A 34 1.91 2.68 -8.99
N PHE A 35 2.25 1.44 -9.33
CA PHE A 35 3.62 0.95 -9.27
C PHE A 35 4.52 1.53 -10.36
N SER A 36 4.00 1.87 -11.53
CA SER A 36 4.75 2.59 -12.55
C SER A 36 5.16 3.99 -12.08
N SER A 37 4.30 4.65 -11.30
CA SER A 37 4.57 6.01 -10.78
C SER A 37 5.71 6.06 -9.76
N VAL A 38 6.07 4.92 -9.15
CA VAL A 38 7.11 4.79 -8.12
C VAL A 38 8.19 3.77 -8.47
N GLN A 39 8.27 3.35 -9.73
CA GLN A 39 9.13 2.24 -10.15
C GLN A 39 10.60 2.40 -9.77
N PHE A 40 11.11 3.63 -9.75
CA PHE A 40 12.50 3.90 -9.39
C PHE A 40 12.74 4.00 -7.88
N LEU A 41 11.69 4.17 -7.09
CA LEU A 41 11.75 4.19 -5.63
C LEU A 41 11.74 2.78 -5.03
N ILE A 42 11.08 1.83 -5.69
CA ILE A 42 10.82 0.49 -5.14
C ILE A 42 12.08 -0.32 -4.87
N PRO A 43 13.09 -0.41 -5.77
CA PRO A 43 14.28 -1.22 -5.50
C PRO A 43 14.96 -0.81 -4.19
N GLY A 44 15.05 -1.76 -3.24
CA GLY A 44 15.66 -1.55 -1.92
C GLY A 44 14.78 -0.80 -0.91
N ALA A 45 13.55 -0.43 -1.26
CA ALA A 45 12.64 0.32 -0.41
C ALA A 45 12.14 -0.46 0.81
N ARG A 46 11.93 0.26 1.91
CA ARG A 46 11.16 -0.18 3.08
C ARG A 46 9.70 0.21 2.85
N VAL A 47 8.84 -0.78 2.76
CA VAL A 47 7.44 -0.60 2.36
C VAL A 47 6.50 -0.87 3.53
N LEU A 48 5.46 -0.07 3.65
CA LEU A 48 4.32 -0.29 4.56
C LEU A 48 3.05 -0.49 3.73
N ASP A 49 2.38 -1.61 3.92
CA ASP A 49 1.02 -1.87 3.43
C ASP A 49 0.07 -1.76 4.63
N LEU A 50 -0.50 -0.56 4.81
CA LEU A 50 -1.14 -0.16 6.07
C LEU A 50 -2.53 -0.77 6.25
N PHE A 51 -3.20 -1.12 5.17
CA PHE A 51 -4.49 -1.80 5.14
C PHE A 51 -4.38 -2.98 4.16
N ALA A 52 -3.65 -4.01 4.57
CA ALA A 52 -3.10 -4.99 3.65
C ALA A 52 -4.16 -5.84 2.93
N GLY A 53 -5.28 -6.15 3.57
CA GLY A 53 -6.31 -7.02 3.00
C GLY A 53 -5.74 -8.37 2.60
N SER A 54 -5.67 -8.64 1.29
CA SER A 54 -5.02 -9.83 0.72
C SER A 54 -3.49 -9.73 0.63
N GLY A 55 -2.92 -8.54 0.87
CA GLY A 55 -1.49 -8.27 0.73
C GLY A 55 -1.01 -8.00 -0.69
N GLN A 56 -1.92 -7.86 -1.65
CA GLN A 56 -1.55 -7.75 -3.07
C GLN A 56 -0.63 -6.57 -3.39
N LEU A 57 -0.81 -5.42 -2.73
CA LEU A 57 0.01 -4.23 -2.99
C LEU A 57 1.43 -4.38 -2.42
N GLY A 58 1.55 -4.79 -1.16
CA GLY A 58 2.86 -5.03 -0.54
C GLY A 58 3.63 -6.15 -1.24
N ILE A 59 2.96 -7.23 -1.65
CA ILE A 59 3.56 -8.33 -2.43
C ILE A 59 4.04 -7.84 -3.79
N GLU A 60 3.28 -7.00 -4.47
CA GLU A 60 3.71 -6.39 -5.73
C GLU A 60 5.00 -5.58 -5.54
N ALA A 61 5.10 -4.78 -4.47
CA ALA A 61 6.30 -4.03 -4.14
C ALA A 61 7.51 -4.94 -3.90
N LEU A 62 7.34 -6.01 -3.12
CA LEU A 62 8.40 -7.00 -2.88
C LEU A 62 8.83 -7.71 -4.16
N SER A 63 7.88 -8.09 -5.00
CA SER A 63 8.14 -8.71 -6.30
C SER A 63 8.97 -7.81 -7.22
N ARG A 64 8.80 -6.50 -7.10
CA ARG A 64 9.54 -5.49 -7.89
C ARG A 64 10.86 -5.05 -7.25
N GLY A 65 11.28 -5.67 -6.17
CA GLY A 65 12.61 -5.48 -5.58
C GLY A 65 12.66 -4.65 -4.30
N ALA A 66 11.53 -4.38 -3.65
CA ALA A 66 11.53 -3.78 -2.32
C ALA A 66 12.33 -4.65 -1.35
N LYS A 67 13.03 -4.02 -0.40
CA LYS A 67 13.88 -4.72 0.56
C LYS A 67 13.05 -5.50 1.58
N ARG A 68 11.98 -4.88 2.07
CA ARG A 68 11.06 -5.47 3.05
C ARG A 68 9.70 -4.80 2.95
N CYS A 69 8.67 -5.49 3.42
CA CYS A 69 7.33 -4.93 3.57
C CYS A 69 6.74 -5.32 4.91
N VAL A 70 6.21 -4.33 5.62
CA VAL A 70 5.33 -4.53 6.78
C VAL A 70 3.90 -4.51 6.28
N PHE A 71 3.19 -5.61 6.50
CA PHE A 71 1.77 -5.75 6.20
C PHE A 71 0.97 -5.62 7.48
N LEU A 72 0.00 -4.75 7.50
CA LEU A 72 -0.85 -4.50 8.65
C LEU A 72 -2.32 -4.70 8.29
N ASP A 73 -3.03 -5.43 9.11
CA ASP A 73 -4.49 -5.53 9.04
C ASP A 73 -5.07 -5.91 10.41
N ALA A 74 -6.21 -5.36 10.76
CA ALA A 74 -6.91 -5.69 11.99
C ALA A 74 -7.69 -7.01 11.89
N SER A 75 -7.99 -7.48 10.67
CA SER A 75 -8.72 -8.73 10.42
C SER A 75 -7.80 -9.95 10.51
N ARG A 76 -8.12 -10.89 11.39
CA ARG A 76 -7.39 -12.17 11.48
C ARG A 76 -7.46 -12.97 10.18
N GLU A 77 -8.60 -12.92 9.48
CA GLU A 77 -8.77 -13.57 8.18
C GLU A 77 -7.84 -12.98 7.14
N ALA A 78 -7.75 -11.64 7.06
CA ALA A 78 -6.82 -10.95 6.18
C ALA A 78 -5.38 -11.37 6.48
N ILE A 79 -4.97 -11.40 7.74
CA ILE A 79 -3.62 -11.82 8.16
C ILE A 79 -3.27 -13.22 7.67
N GLN A 80 -4.19 -14.18 7.78
CA GLN A 80 -3.96 -15.56 7.29
C GLN A 80 -3.78 -15.59 5.77
N ILE A 81 -4.57 -14.80 5.04
CA ILE A 81 -4.47 -14.70 3.58
C ILE A 81 -3.16 -14.03 3.16
N VAL A 82 -2.75 -12.94 3.81
CA VAL A 82 -1.46 -12.30 3.56
C VAL A 82 -0.29 -13.28 3.75
N LEU A 83 -0.29 -14.02 4.86
CA LEU A 83 0.75 -15.01 5.13
C LEU A 83 0.81 -16.10 4.05
N ALA A 84 -0.33 -16.63 3.64
CA ALA A 84 -0.42 -17.63 2.57
C ALA A 84 0.06 -17.04 1.22
N ASN A 85 -0.35 -15.82 0.89
CA ASN A 85 0.03 -15.14 -0.35
C ASN A 85 1.52 -14.82 -0.40
N CYS A 86 2.13 -14.39 0.72
CA CYS A 86 3.57 -14.15 0.80
C CYS A 86 4.37 -15.44 0.53
N LYS A 87 3.90 -16.58 1.03
CA LYS A 87 4.52 -17.89 0.74
C LYS A 87 4.36 -18.27 -0.72
N THR A 88 3.16 -18.13 -1.28
CA THR A 88 2.87 -18.42 -2.70
C THR A 88 3.74 -17.58 -3.63
N ALA A 89 3.92 -16.30 -3.31
CA ALA A 89 4.74 -15.37 -4.10
C ALA A 89 6.25 -15.56 -3.87
N GLY A 90 6.67 -16.32 -2.87
CA GLY A 90 8.08 -16.54 -2.54
C GLY A 90 8.76 -15.32 -1.89
N VAL A 91 7.98 -14.43 -1.26
CA VAL A 91 8.47 -13.20 -0.62
C VAL A 91 8.31 -13.21 0.91
N PHE A 92 8.02 -14.36 1.48
CA PHE A 92 7.77 -14.48 2.92
C PHE A 92 8.94 -14.01 3.79
N ALA A 93 10.18 -14.26 3.37
CA ALA A 93 11.37 -13.87 4.13
C ALA A 93 11.54 -12.34 4.26
N GLN A 94 11.01 -11.55 3.31
CA GLN A 94 11.04 -10.10 3.32
C GLN A 94 9.76 -9.48 3.92
N SER A 95 8.85 -10.31 4.40
CA SER A 95 7.53 -9.90 4.88
C SER A 95 7.47 -9.95 6.41
N ARG A 96 6.91 -8.90 7.00
CA ARG A 96 6.50 -8.87 8.39
C ARG A 96 5.01 -8.59 8.46
N VAL A 97 4.23 -9.52 8.97
CA VAL A 97 2.77 -9.45 9.00
C VAL A 97 2.30 -9.20 10.42
N ILE A 98 1.60 -8.10 10.66
CA ILE A 98 1.21 -7.62 11.99
C ILE A 98 -0.31 -7.55 12.09
N PRO A 99 -0.93 -8.32 12.99
CA PRO A 99 -2.36 -8.24 13.28
C PRO A 99 -2.64 -7.10 14.26
N ASP A 100 -2.82 -5.89 13.76
CA ASP A 100 -3.05 -4.71 14.59
C ASP A 100 -3.95 -3.70 13.88
N ASP A 101 -4.50 -2.77 14.64
CA ASP A 101 -5.16 -1.57 14.12
C ASP A 101 -4.13 -0.60 13.55
N ALA A 102 -4.44 0.00 12.41
CA ALA A 102 -3.54 0.89 11.70
C ALA A 102 -3.12 2.11 12.56
N PHE A 103 -4.06 2.71 13.26
CA PHE A 103 -3.80 3.90 14.07
C PHE A 103 -3.01 3.56 15.33
N HIS A 104 -3.29 2.40 15.95
CA HIS A 104 -2.49 1.91 17.06
C HIS A 104 -1.04 1.65 16.63
N PHE A 105 -0.84 0.96 15.51
CA PHE A 105 0.50 0.73 14.98
C PHE A 105 1.25 2.04 14.72
N LEU A 106 0.64 3.01 14.06
CA LEU A 106 1.27 4.30 13.78
C LEU A 106 1.61 5.09 15.05
N ALA A 107 0.83 4.90 16.14
CA ALA A 107 1.09 5.56 17.42
C ALA A 107 2.31 4.98 18.17
N VAL A 108 2.66 3.71 17.94
CA VAL A 108 3.71 3.02 18.72
C VAL A 108 4.96 2.66 17.92
N THR A 109 4.88 2.58 16.59
CA THR A 109 6.03 2.21 15.76
C THR A 109 7.12 3.28 15.78
N GLN A 110 8.37 2.82 15.66
CA GLN A 110 9.54 3.68 15.46
C GLN A 110 10.12 3.49 14.05
N GLU A 111 9.46 2.70 13.22
CA GLU A 111 9.97 2.40 11.89
C GLU A 111 9.73 3.55 10.92
N MET A 112 10.65 3.68 9.97
CA MET A 112 10.57 4.62 8.85
C MET A 112 10.41 3.86 7.55
N PHE A 113 9.57 4.38 6.67
CA PHE A 113 9.26 3.77 5.39
C PHE A 113 9.58 4.71 4.23
N ASP A 114 10.01 4.13 3.12
CA ASP A 114 10.27 4.85 1.87
C ASP A 114 9.02 4.92 0.99
N LEU A 115 8.13 3.92 1.13
CA LEU A 115 6.86 3.83 0.43
C LEU A 115 5.79 3.30 1.37
N ALA A 116 4.66 4.00 1.45
CA ALA A 116 3.46 3.51 2.10
C ALA A 116 2.31 3.36 1.10
N LEU A 117 1.58 2.27 1.23
CA LEU A 117 0.44 1.90 0.39
C LEU A 117 -0.82 1.88 1.25
N LEU A 118 -1.85 2.64 0.88
CA LEU A 118 -3.10 2.78 1.61
C LEU A 118 -4.28 2.46 0.71
N ASP A 119 -4.92 1.34 0.95
CA ASP A 119 -6.14 0.92 0.25
C ASP A 119 -7.21 0.44 1.26
N PRO A 120 -7.68 1.33 2.14
CA PRO A 120 -8.74 1.00 3.11
C PRO A 120 -10.11 0.95 2.41
N PRO A 121 -11.13 0.38 3.08
CA PRO A 121 -12.52 0.49 2.63
C PRO A 121 -12.92 1.94 2.38
N PHE A 122 -13.68 2.17 1.28
CA PHE A 122 -14.11 3.50 0.85
C PHE A 122 -15.20 4.08 1.76
N HIS A 123 -15.43 5.39 1.65
CA HIS A 123 -16.51 6.16 2.30
C HIS A 123 -16.40 6.29 3.84
N HIS A 124 -15.21 6.07 4.41
CA HIS A 124 -14.97 6.24 5.85
C HIS A 124 -14.00 7.36 6.21
N GLY A 125 -13.43 8.04 5.21
CA GLY A 125 -12.43 9.09 5.42
C GLY A 125 -11.13 8.58 6.06
N THR A 126 -10.85 7.29 5.95
CA THR A 126 -9.75 6.61 6.65
C THR A 126 -8.38 7.13 6.19
N VAL A 127 -8.20 7.37 4.89
CA VAL A 127 -6.93 7.90 4.36
C VAL A 127 -6.64 9.29 4.93
N ALA A 128 -7.60 10.21 4.89
CA ALA A 128 -7.42 11.56 5.42
C ALA A 128 -7.08 11.56 6.92
N LYS A 129 -7.66 10.63 7.68
CA LYS A 129 -7.36 10.46 9.12
C LYS A 129 -5.98 9.85 9.37
N ALA A 130 -5.50 8.95 8.50
CA ALA A 130 -4.22 8.28 8.67
C ALA A 130 -3.02 9.16 8.28
N LEU A 131 -3.16 10.02 7.28
CA LEU A 131 -2.07 10.83 6.73
C LEU A 131 -1.27 11.62 7.77
N PRO A 132 -1.89 12.34 8.75
CA PRO A 132 -1.13 13.11 9.74
C PRO A 132 -0.19 12.24 10.59
N GLN A 133 -0.66 11.08 11.05
CA GLN A 133 0.17 10.15 11.84
C GLN A 133 1.21 9.44 10.98
N LEU A 134 0.82 9.01 9.78
CA LEU A 134 1.71 8.34 8.85
C LEU A 134 2.89 9.22 8.42
N ALA A 135 2.67 10.53 8.29
CA ALA A 135 3.70 11.48 7.85
C ALA A 135 4.98 11.43 8.69
N ALA A 136 4.86 11.16 10.00
CA ALA A 136 6.01 11.01 10.91
C ALA A 136 6.86 9.77 10.59
N HIS A 137 6.32 8.79 9.88
CA HIS A 137 6.95 7.51 9.55
C HIS A 137 7.38 7.39 8.09
N ILE A 138 7.26 8.45 7.31
CA ILE A 138 7.74 8.50 5.94
C ILE A 138 9.09 9.21 5.90
N ALA A 139 10.09 8.54 5.36
CA ALA A 139 11.42 9.08 5.20
C ALA A 139 11.42 10.30 4.25
N PRO A 140 12.35 11.25 4.41
CA PRO A 140 12.53 12.35 3.45
C PRO A 140 12.63 11.81 2.02
N GLY A 141 11.90 12.39 1.07
CA GLY A 141 11.80 11.91 -0.31
C GLY A 141 10.93 10.67 -0.50
N GLY A 142 10.36 10.12 0.57
CA GLY A 142 9.44 8.98 0.50
C GLY A 142 8.09 9.33 -0.08
N VAL A 143 7.32 8.32 -0.45
CA VAL A 143 6.04 8.45 -1.16
C VAL A 143 4.94 7.69 -0.43
N VAL A 144 3.74 8.26 -0.43
CA VAL A 144 2.50 7.60 -0.02
C VAL A 144 1.57 7.50 -1.22
N LEU A 145 1.11 6.29 -1.53
CA LEU A 145 0.09 6.02 -2.54
C LEU A 145 -1.21 5.61 -1.87
N CYS A 146 -2.29 6.30 -2.21
CA CYS A 146 -3.62 6.07 -1.62
C CYS A 146 -4.63 5.74 -2.71
N GLU A 147 -5.49 4.75 -2.45
CA GLU A 147 -6.72 4.52 -3.19
C GLU A 147 -7.92 4.99 -2.37
N THR A 148 -8.80 5.77 -2.99
CA THR A 148 -10.04 6.26 -2.38
C THR A 148 -11.16 6.30 -3.42
N GLU A 149 -12.40 6.60 -2.96
CA GLU A 149 -13.48 7.07 -3.82
C GLU A 149 -13.15 8.42 -4.49
N LEU A 150 -13.83 8.75 -5.58
CA LEU A 150 -13.53 9.96 -6.37
C LEU A 150 -13.78 11.27 -5.63
N ASP A 151 -14.74 11.30 -4.73
CA ASP A 151 -15.16 12.46 -3.95
C ASP A 151 -14.52 12.53 -2.55
N ALA A 152 -13.48 11.72 -2.31
CA ALA A 152 -12.72 11.78 -1.07
C ALA A 152 -12.08 13.16 -0.89
N GLU A 153 -12.29 13.74 0.28
CA GLU A 153 -11.65 14.99 0.68
C GLU A 153 -10.28 14.70 1.27
N LEU A 154 -9.25 15.00 0.51
CA LEU A 154 -7.86 14.80 0.90
C LEU A 154 -7.12 16.13 1.02
N PRO A 155 -6.26 16.31 2.05
CA PRO A 155 -5.50 17.54 2.20
C PRO A 155 -4.47 17.69 1.08
N GLU A 156 -4.25 18.92 0.62
CA GLU A 156 -3.16 19.22 -0.33
C GLU A 156 -1.78 19.12 0.32
N GLN A 157 -1.73 19.39 1.65
CA GLN A 157 -0.50 19.28 2.44
C GLN A 157 -0.83 18.88 3.88
N VAL A 158 -0.04 17.97 4.45
CA VAL A 158 -0.17 17.52 5.84
C VAL A 158 1.18 17.04 6.39
N GLU A 159 1.68 17.66 7.45
CA GLU A 159 2.90 17.25 8.17
C GLU A 159 4.10 16.94 7.25
N GLY A 160 4.34 17.80 6.24
CA GLY A 160 5.41 17.65 5.27
C GLY A 160 5.15 16.64 4.16
N LEU A 161 3.96 16.04 4.09
CA LEU A 161 3.46 15.33 2.92
C LEU A 161 2.72 16.32 2.02
N VAL A 162 3.10 16.37 0.75
CA VAL A 162 2.50 17.24 -0.27
C VAL A 162 1.83 16.37 -1.33
N LEU A 163 0.58 16.68 -1.65
CA LEU A 163 -0.15 16.02 -2.74
C LEU A 163 0.48 16.40 -4.08
N ALA A 164 1.21 15.45 -4.68
CA ALA A 164 1.95 15.68 -5.91
C ALA A 164 1.12 15.40 -7.16
N LYS A 165 0.28 14.36 -7.12
CA LYS A 165 -0.52 13.95 -8.28
C LYS A 165 -1.73 13.13 -7.89
N GLN A 166 -2.78 13.24 -8.72
CA GLN A 166 -3.97 12.39 -8.62
C GLN A 166 -4.31 11.81 -9.99
N TYR A 167 -4.79 10.56 -9.98
CA TYR A 167 -5.21 9.83 -11.16
C TYR A 167 -6.61 9.28 -10.94
N LYS A 168 -7.47 9.39 -11.95
CA LYS A 168 -8.84 8.84 -11.91
C LYS A 168 -8.93 7.60 -12.77
N TYR A 169 -9.40 6.51 -12.17
CA TYR A 169 -9.64 5.24 -12.84
C TYR A 169 -11.04 4.74 -12.51
N GLY A 170 -12.01 4.98 -13.41
CA GLY A 170 -13.40 4.64 -13.15
C GLY A 170 -13.92 5.33 -11.89
N LYS A 171 -14.23 4.57 -10.85
CA LYS A 171 -14.70 5.06 -9.54
C LYS A 171 -13.59 5.21 -8.50
N ILE A 172 -12.33 5.00 -8.89
CA ILE A 172 -11.19 5.02 -7.99
C ILE A 172 -10.36 6.28 -8.24
N LEU A 173 -9.98 6.95 -7.15
CA LEU A 173 -8.99 8.01 -7.14
C LEU A 173 -7.70 7.46 -6.53
N VAL A 174 -6.61 7.55 -7.28
CA VAL A 174 -5.25 7.29 -6.77
C VAL A 174 -4.58 8.61 -6.49
N SER A 175 -4.16 8.81 -5.26
CA SER A 175 -3.44 10.02 -4.83
C SER A 175 -2.02 9.67 -4.43
N ARG A 176 -1.06 10.45 -4.94
CA ARG A 176 0.35 10.33 -4.61
C ARG A 176 0.78 11.54 -3.78
N TYR A 177 1.25 11.27 -2.57
CA TYR A 177 1.91 12.24 -1.71
C TYR A 177 3.42 12.02 -1.72
N GLU A 178 4.16 13.09 -1.63
CA GLU A 178 5.62 13.08 -1.50
C GLU A 178 6.03 13.74 -0.19
N LYS A 179 6.95 13.12 0.54
CA LYS A 179 7.53 13.71 1.74
C LYS A 179 8.62 14.70 1.34
N GLU A 180 8.50 15.93 1.81
CA GLU A 180 9.52 16.95 1.59
C GLU A 180 10.90 16.47 2.05
N GLU A 181 11.93 16.76 1.25
CA GLU A 181 13.30 16.55 1.66
C GLU A 181 13.66 17.57 2.74
N GLN A 182 14.25 17.11 3.82
CA GLN A 182 14.82 18.03 4.82
C GLN A 182 16.09 18.64 4.21
N LEU A 183 16.08 19.94 4.04
CA LEU A 183 17.25 20.75 3.65
C LEU A 183 18.30 20.74 4.75
#